data_edb156b0d2d8b4c25fd0dd21203e68d7
#
_entry.id   edb156b0d2d8b4c25fd0dd21203e68d7
#
_cell.length_a   1.000
_cell.length_b   1.000
_cell.length_c   1.000
_cell.angle_alpha   90.00
_cell.angle_beta   90.00
_cell.angle_gamma   90.00
#
_symmetry.space_group_name_H-M   'P 1'
#
loop_
_entity.id
_entity.type
_entity.pdbx_description
1 polymer ?
#
loop_
_entity_poly.entity_id
_entity_poly.type
_entity_poly.pdbx_seq_one_letter_code
_entity_poly.pdbx_strand_id
1 'polypeptide(L)'
;MVRRAIIAALALVAFPVARARAQEPGPFPAPKTEPPIVTPGRTNADPPSDAIILFDGKDLSHWRGKDGGAAKWNVRDGYVEVAPGTGDITTADKFGDVQLHIEWATPAVVKGEGQERGNSGVFLMDRYEVQVLDSYDNKTYFHGQAGSVYKQYAPLVNASRKPGEWQTYDIVFHAPKFDDQGKVTDRARVTVLHNGVLIQNNVEIYGLTYNDRPAIYIAHPSEQPLHLQDHGNPVRYRNIWIRRL
;
A
#
# COMPACT_ATOMS: atom_id res chain seq x y z
N MET A 1 6.22 -87.69 10.12
CA MET A 1 6.16 -86.34 9.50
C MET A 1 5.53 -85.38 10.49
N VAL A 2 6.35 -84.53 11.14
CA VAL A 2 5.88 -83.60 12.15
C VAL A 2 5.83 -82.19 11.52
N ARG A 3 4.63 -81.64 11.32
CA ARG A 3 4.45 -80.27 10.82
C ARG A 3 4.68 -79.24 11.99
N ARG A 4 5.70 -78.45 11.87
CA ARG A 4 5.91 -77.32 12.77
C ARG A 4 5.08 -76.13 12.30
N ALA A 5 4.17 -75.68 13.16
CA ALA A 5 3.43 -74.43 12.94
C ALA A 5 4.31 -73.24 13.41
N ILE A 6 4.53 -72.28 12.49
CA ILE A 6 5.23 -71.02 12.82
C ILE A 6 4.14 -70.01 13.23
N ILE A 7 4.13 -69.62 14.50
CA ILE A 7 3.29 -68.54 15.03
C ILE A 7 4.06 -67.23 14.81
N ALA A 8 3.58 -66.40 13.89
CA ALA A 8 4.10 -65.03 13.74
C ALA A 8 3.44 -64.10 14.76
N ALA A 9 4.25 -63.62 15.69
CA ALA A 9 3.80 -62.59 16.62
C ALA A 9 3.82 -61.21 15.96
N LEU A 10 2.65 -60.61 15.78
CA LEU A 10 2.51 -59.22 15.35
C LEU A 10 2.77 -58.28 16.55
N ALA A 11 3.91 -57.59 16.55
CA ALA A 11 4.19 -56.54 17.54
C ALA A 11 3.41 -55.26 17.14
N LEU A 12 2.41 -54.89 17.91
CA LEU A 12 1.73 -53.58 17.78
C LEU A 12 2.68 -52.51 18.33
N VAL A 13 3.23 -51.69 17.44
CA VAL A 13 3.97 -50.47 17.81
C VAL A 13 2.95 -49.37 18.10
N ALA A 14 2.71 -49.08 19.34
CA ALA A 14 1.90 -47.96 19.78
C ALA A 14 2.70 -46.66 19.65
N PHE A 15 2.41 -45.81 18.70
CA PHE A 15 2.97 -44.46 18.67
C PHE A 15 2.30 -43.59 19.72
N PRO A 16 3.06 -42.89 20.58
CA PRO A 16 2.48 -41.95 21.52
C PRO A 16 1.88 -40.76 20.73
N VAL A 17 0.56 -40.62 20.75
CA VAL A 17 -0.09 -39.40 20.31
C VAL A 17 0.22 -38.29 21.28
N ALA A 18 1.14 -37.42 20.93
CA ALA A 18 1.41 -36.21 21.68
C ALA A 18 0.12 -35.34 21.68
N ARG A 19 -0.61 -35.32 22.78
CA ARG A 19 -1.70 -34.37 22.97
C ARG A 19 -1.11 -32.98 23.03
N ALA A 20 -1.40 -32.15 22.00
CA ALA A 20 -1.12 -30.72 22.07
C ALA A 20 -1.81 -30.16 23.32
N ARG A 21 -1.04 -29.67 24.30
CA ARG A 21 -1.60 -28.93 25.43
C ARG A 21 -2.19 -27.64 24.89
N ALA A 22 -3.48 -27.41 25.12
CA ALA A 22 -4.07 -26.10 24.92
C ALA A 22 -3.28 -25.07 25.73
N GLN A 23 -2.87 -23.98 25.11
CA GLN A 23 -2.20 -22.89 25.80
C GLN A 23 -3.24 -22.23 26.71
N GLU A 24 -2.86 -21.94 27.96
CA GLU A 24 -3.74 -21.21 28.89
C GLU A 24 -4.10 -19.87 28.26
N PRO A 25 -5.38 -19.47 28.24
CA PRO A 25 -5.79 -18.17 27.71
C PRO A 25 -5.12 -17.07 28.56
N GLY A 26 -4.40 -16.17 27.88
CA GLY A 26 -3.84 -14.99 28.52
C GLY A 26 -4.96 -14.07 29.04
N PRO A 27 -4.66 -13.19 30.01
CA PRO A 27 -5.64 -12.21 30.47
C PRO A 27 -6.09 -11.32 29.31
N PHE A 28 -7.40 -11.08 29.20
CA PHE A 28 -7.92 -10.08 28.26
C PHE A 28 -7.35 -8.72 28.65
N PRO A 29 -6.59 -8.02 27.77
CA PRO A 29 -6.15 -6.68 28.06
C PRO A 29 -7.39 -5.77 28.15
N ALA A 30 -7.66 -5.23 29.30
CA ALA A 30 -8.73 -4.24 29.44
C ALA A 30 -8.34 -2.99 28.65
N PRO A 31 -9.21 -2.44 27.77
CA PRO A 31 -8.95 -1.18 27.13
C PRO A 31 -8.75 -0.08 28.18
N LYS A 32 -7.70 0.73 28.04
CA LYS A 32 -7.35 1.77 29.02
C LYS A 32 -8.09 3.08 28.76
N THR A 33 -8.63 3.24 27.57
CA THR A 33 -9.33 4.45 27.12
C THR A 33 -10.56 4.08 26.30
N GLU A 34 -11.59 4.92 26.39
CA GLU A 34 -12.74 4.83 25.52
C GLU A 34 -12.30 5.15 24.07
N PRO A 35 -12.74 4.39 23.04
CA PRO A 35 -12.46 4.72 21.66
C PRO A 35 -13.03 6.10 21.28
N PRO A 36 -12.28 6.95 20.55
CA PRO A 36 -12.81 8.21 20.07
C PRO A 36 -13.97 7.98 19.10
N ILE A 37 -14.96 8.89 19.15
CA ILE A 37 -16.11 8.84 18.23
C ILE A 37 -15.68 9.51 16.92
N VAL A 38 -15.75 8.77 15.82
CA VAL A 38 -15.52 9.25 14.46
C VAL A 38 -16.80 9.08 13.66
N THR A 39 -17.32 10.15 13.07
CA THR A 39 -18.45 10.06 12.14
C THR A 39 -17.97 9.54 10.79
N PRO A 40 -18.47 8.41 10.30
CA PRO A 40 -18.07 7.90 8.99
C PRO A 40 -18.62 8.79 7.87
N GLY A 41 -17.97 8.77 6.71
CA GLY A 41 -18.53 9.34 5.48
C GLY A 41 -19.81 8.62 5.05
N ARG A 42 -20.58 9.23 4.14
CA ARG A 42 -21.82 8.63 3.60
C ARG A 42 -21.57 7.39 2.77
N THR A 43 -20.41 7.35 2.13
CA THR A 43 -19.89 6.21 1.38
C THR A 43 -18.46 5.92 1.82
N ASN A 44 -17.89 4.79 1.41
CA ASN A 44 -16.50 4.47 1.72
C ASN A 44 -15.49 5.40 1.05
N ALA A 45 -15.89 6.16 0.04
CA ALA A 45 -15.06 7.14 -0.63
C ALA A 45 -15.11 8.53 0.04
N ASP A 46 -16.14 8.82 0.85
CA ASP A 46 -16.25 10.10 1.55
C ASP A 46 -15.34 10.10 2.79
N PRO A 47 -14.71 11.25 3.11
CA PRO A 47 -13.83 11.34 4.26
C PRO A 47 -14.60 11.21 5.58
N PRO A 48 -14.10 10.46 6.57
CA PRO A 48 -14.61 10.50 7.94
C PRO A 48 -14.25 11.81 8.63
N SER A 49 -14.89 12.08 9.78
CA SER A 49 -14.79 13.39 10.48
C SER A 49 -13.39 13.73 11.01
N ASP A 50 -12.50 12.75 11.16
CA ASP A 50 -11.10 12.90 11.58
C ASP A 50 -10.10 12.89 10.41
N ALA A 51 -10.59 12.88 9.17
CA ALA A 51 -9.74 12.92 8.00
C ALA A 51 -9.17 14.31 7.72
N ILE A 52 -7.94 14.36 7.27
CA ILE A 52 -7.29 15.53 6.67
C ILE A 52 -7.53 15.44 5.17
N ILE A 53 -8.19 16.46 4.61
CA ILE A 53 -8.44 16.53 3.18
C ILE A 53 -7.19 17.06 2.49
N LEU A 54 -6.54 16.23 1.66
CA LEU A 54 -5.35 16.61 0.93
C LEU A 54 -5.67 17.21 -0.44
N PHE A 55 -6.80 16.80 -1.04
CA PHE A 55 -7.30 17.37 -2.29
C PHE A 55 -8.81 17.13 -2.44
N ASP A 56 -9.56 18.23 -2.53
CA ASP A 56 -11.02 18.23 -2.68
C ASP A 56 -11.51 18.70 -4.05
N GLY A 57 -10.59 18.81 -5.01
CA GLY A 57 -10.87 19.24 -6.38
C GLY A 57 -10.65 20.74 -6.64
N LYS A 58 -10.19 21.52 -5.65
CA LYS A 58 -10.10 23.00 -5.77
C LYS A 58 -8.69 23.49 -6.04
N ASP A 59 -7.72 23.10 -5.20
CA ASP A 59 -6.36 23.61 -5.26
C ASP A 59 -5.32 22.63 -4.70
N LEU A 60 -4.05 22.99 -4.81
CA LEU A 60 -2.90 22.26 -4.30
C LEU A 60 -2.29 22.90 -3.04
N SER A 61 -3.08 23.57 -2.21
CA SER A 61 -2.60 24.25 -0.99
C SER A 61 -1.86 23.33 -0.01
N HIS A 62 -2.25 22.06 0.04
CA HIS A 62 -1.61 21.01 0.85
C HIS A 62 -0.36 20.38 0.18
N TRP A 63 -0.04 20.78 -1.05
CA TRP A 63 1.01 20.16 -1.85
C TRP A 63 2.13 21.15 -2.18
N ARG A 64 3.33 20.62 -2.35
CA ARG A 64 4.54 21.34 -2.78
C ARG A 64 5.22 20.54 -3.90
N GLY A 65 5.91 21.25 -4.78
CA GLY A 65 6.88 20.61 -5.67
C GLY A 65 8.02 19.99 -4.85
N LYS A 66 8.70 19.01 -5.39
CA LYS A 66 9.80 18.31 -4.71
C LYS A 66 10.99 19.25 -4.40
N ASP A 67 11.08 20.38 -5.09
CA ASP A 67 12.00 21.49 -4.82
C ASP A 67 11.57 22.37 -3.63
N GLY A 68 10.44 22.07 -2.98
CA GLY A 68 9.84 22.85 -1.90
C GLY A 68 9.01 24.05 -2.37
N GLY A 69 9.01 24.35 -3.65
CA GLY A 69 8.19 25.41 -4.26
C GLY A 69 6.72 25.02 -4.42
N ALA A 70 5.95 25.81 -5.16
CA ALA A 70 4.57 25.49 -5.48
C ALA A 70 4.48 24.24 -6.37
N ALA A 71 3.51 23.37 -6.07
CA ALA A 71 3.16 22.25 -6.95
C ALA A 71 2.67 22.79 -8.31
N LYS A 72 3.15 22.20 -9.42
CA LYS A 72 2.92 22.71 -10.79
C LYS A 72 1.97 21.84 -11.61
N TRP A 73 1.30 20.88 -10.98
CA TRP A 73 0.33 20.03 -11.67
C TRP A 73 -0.97 20.79 -11.97
N ASN A 74 -1.69 20.36 -12.99
CA ASN A 74 -2.88 21.05 -13.49
C ASN A 74 -4.13 20.69 -12.68
N VAL A 75 -4.75 21.66 -12.02
CA VAL A 75 -6.06 21.48 -11.37
C VAL A 75 -7.16 21.93 -12.32
N ARG A 76 -8.11 21.02 -12.61
CA ARG A 76 -9.29 21.32 -13.44
C ARG A 76 -10.39 20.28 -13.20
N ASP A 77 -11.61 20.65 -13.43
CA ASP A 77 -12.78 19.74 -13.42
C ASP A 77 -12.87 18.83 -12.16
N GLY A 78 -12.42 19.35 -11.00
CA GLY A 78 -12.47 18.61 -9.73
C GLY A 78 -11.36 17.55 -9.55
N TYR A 79 -10.35 17.53 -10.40
CA TYR A 79 -9.18 16.67 -10.28
C TYR A 79 -7.87 17.44 -10.51
N VAL A 80 -6.78 16.84 -10.07
CA VAL A 80 -5.42 17.27 -10.43
C VAL A 80 -4.82 16.28 -11.42
N GLU A 81 -4.14 16.79 -12.44
CA GLU A 81 -3.48 16.00 -13.47
C GLU A 81 -1.97 16.27 -13.44
N VAL A 82 -1.19 15.20 -13.49
CA VAL A 82 0.27 15.30 -13.67
C VAL A 82 0.57 16.17 -14.88
N ALA A 83 1.38 17.20 -14.68
CA ALA A 83 1.96 17.99 -15.77
C ALA A 83 3.34 17.42 -16.10
N PRO A 84 3.48 16.61 -17.16
CA PRO A 84 4.71 15.88 -17.44
C PRO A 84 5.95 16.77 -17.47
N GLY A 85 7.01 16.37 -16.74
CA GLY A 85 8.28 17.08 -16.69
C GLY A 85 8.33 18.25 -15.70
N THR A 86 7.25 18.49 -14.93
CA THR A 86 7.27 19.51 -13.86
C THR A 86 7.75 18.97 -12.52
N GLY A 87 7.92 17.64 -12.43
CA GLY A 87 8.39 16.92 -11.26
C GLY A 87 7.28 16.48 -10.31
N ASP A 88 7.67 15.68 -9.35
CA ASP A 88 6.81 15.11 -8.33
C ASP A 88 6.23 16.18 -7.41
N ILE A 89 5.12 15.82 -6.74
CA ILE A 89 4.54 16.65 -5.69
C ILE A 89 4.50 15.88 -4.37
N THR A 90 4.71 16.60 -3.26
CA THR A 90 4.69 16.06 -1.90
C THR A 90 3.74 16.86 -1.03
N THR A 91 3.15 16.22 -0.02
CA THR A 91 2.35 16.94 0.97
C THR A 91 3.23 17.89 1.80
N ALA A 92 2.68 19.05 2.19
CA ALA A 92 3.33 19.95 3.14
C ALA A 92 3.42 19.32 4.53
N ASP A 93 2.37 18.59 4.92
CA ASP A 93 2.31 17.83 6.16
C ASP A 93 3.03 16.49 6.01
N LYS A 94 3.48 15.95 7.16
CA LYS A 94 4.15 14.67 7.27
C LYS A 94 3.27 13.67 8.01
N PHE A 95 3.42 12.40 7.70
CA PHE A 95 2.59 11.31 8.20
C PHE A 95 3.45 10.08 8.53
N GLY A 96 3.01 9.32 9.54
CA GLY A 96 3.55 8.00 9.91
C GLY A 96 2.54 6.90 9.58
N ASP A 97 1.93 6.31 10.62
CA ASP A 97 0.85 5.34 10.45
C ASP A 97 -0.42 6.04 9.95
N VAL A 98 -1.01 5.52 8.88
CA VAL A 98 -2.14 6.19 8.21
C VAL A 98 -3.14 5.21 7.58
N GLN A 99 -4.37 5.71 7.45
CA GLN A 99 -5.33 5.27 6.45
C GLN A 99 -5.41 6.37 5.38
N LEU A 100 -5.21 5.99 4.13
CA LEU A 100 -5.25 6.88 2.96
C LEU A 100 -6.32 6.39 1.98
N HIS A 101 -7.15 7.31 1.50
CA HIS A 101 -7.99 7.11 0.33
C HIS A 101 -7.50 8.01 -0.79
N ILE A 102 -7.38 7.47 -1.99
CA ILE A 102 -7.00 8.22 -3.17
C ILE A 102 -7.66 7.64 -4.41
N GLU A 103 -8.31 8.49 -5.20
CA GLU A 103 -8.84 8.11 -6.50
C GLU A 103 -7.88 8.57 -7.61
N TRP A 104 -7.65 7.70 -8.59
CA TRP A 104 -6.76 7.98 -9.70
C TRP A 104 -7.30 7.42 -11.01
N ALA A 105 -6.87 8.00 -12.13
CA ALA A 105 -7.21 7.51 -13.46
C ALA A 105 -6.02 7.70 -14.41
N THR A 106 -5.70 6.66 -15.16
CA THR A 106 -4.72 6.75 -16.25
C THR A 106 -5.33 7.46 -17.46
N PRO A 107 -4.53 7.98 -18.41
CA PRO A 107 -5.05 8.58 -19.63
C PRO A 107 -5.98 7.63 -20.39
N ALA A 108 -7.13 8.14 -20.87
CA ALA A 108 -8.08 7.34 -21.65
C ALA A 108 -7.50 6.91 -23.01
N VAL A 109 -6.61 7.72 -23.58
CA VAL A 109 -5.88 7.37 -24.79
C VAL A 109 -4.62 6.63 -24.40
N VAL A 110 -4.60 5.34 -24.68
CA VAL A 110 -3.45 4.47 -24.40
C VAL A 110 -2.24 4.88 -25.24
N LYS A 111 -1.09 5.08 -24.59
CA LYS A 111 0.21 5.31 -25.22
C LYS A 111 1.26 4.43 -24.54
N GLY A 112 2.15 3.85 -25.34
CA GLY A 112 3.19 2.96 -24.83
C GLY A 112 2.70 1.58 -24.43
N GLU A 113 3.60 0.79 -23.86
CA GLU A 113 3.38 -0.57 -23.39
C GLU A 113 4.08 -0.78 -22.04
N GLY A 114 3.67 -1.80 -21.28
CA GLY A 114 4.32 -2.15 -20.02
C GLY A 114 4.38 -0.97 -19.05
N GLN A 115 5.57 -0.59 -18.62
CA GLN A 115 5.80 0.49 -17.65
C GLN A 115 5.68 1.91 -18.23
N GLU A 116 5.56 2.06 -19.54
CA GLU A 116 5.37 3.38 -20.17
C GLU A 116 3.90 3.80 -20.20
N ARG A 117 2.99 2.92 -19.79
CA ARG A 117 1.57 3.06 -20.00
C ARG A 117 0.87 3.59 -18.74
N GLY A 118 0.60 4.90 -18.72
CA GLY A 118 -0.13 5.55 -17.63
C GLY A 118 0.54 5.39 -16.28
N ASN A 119 1.86 5.56 -16.23
CA ASN A 119 2.69 5.31 -15.06
C ASN A 119 2.72 6.51 -14.11
N SER A 120 2.64 6.23 -12.83
CA SER A 120 2.84 7.13 -11.70
C SER A 120 3.07 6.28 -10.44
N GLY A 121 3.10 6.89 -9.25
CA GLY A 121 3.27 6.18 -7.98
C GLY A 121 2.71 6.97 -6.80
N VAL A 122 2.19 6.25 -5.81
CA VAL A 122 1.83 6.76 -4.50
C VAL A 122 2.90 6.34 -3.50
N PHE A 123 3.74 7.27 -3.06
CA PHE A 123 4.85 6.99 -2.16
C PHE A 123 4.48 7.38 -0.72
N LEU A 124 4.26 6.37 0.10
CA LEU A 124 4.09 6.54 1.54
C LEU A 124 5.44 6.95 2.16
N MET A 125 5.42 8.00 2.98
CA MET A 125 6.62 8.56 3.60
C MET A 125 7.70 8.99 2.59
N ASP A 126 7.34 9.34 1.34
CA ASP A 126 8.25 9.70 0.24
C ASP A 126 9.26 8.57 -0.10
N ARG A 127 8.94 7.30 0.23
CA ARG A 127 9.89 6.18 0.20
C ARG A 127 9.33 4.85 -0.26
N TYR A 128 8.07 4.55 0.09
CA TYR A 128 7.47 3.23 -0.07
C TYR A 128 6.34 3.31 -1.09
N GLU A 129 6.60 2.80 -2.27
CA GLU A 129 5.71 2.98 -3.42
C GLU A 129 4.62 1.91 -3.50
N VAL A 130 3.39 2.37 -3.62
CA VAL A 130 2.28 1.64 -4.20
C VAL A 130 2.13 2.10 -5.65
N GLN A 131 2.42 1.21 -6.59
CA GLN A 131 2.46 1.50 -8.03
C GLN A 131 1.12 1.97 -8.58
N VAL A 132 1.14 3.00 -9.41
CA VAL A 132 0.04 3.43 -10.29
C VAL A 132 0.44 3.15 -11.74
N LEU A 133 -0.36 2.36 -12.44
CA LEU A 133 -0.11 1.96 -13.83
C LEU A 133 -1.43 1.65 -14.53
N ASP A 134 -1.52 1.87 -15.82
CA ASP A 134 -2.56 1.22 -16.61
C ASP A 134 -2.22 -0.26 -16.78
N SER A 135 -2.79 -1.08 -15.90
CA SER A 135 -2.62 -2.54 -15.90
C SER A 135 -3.77 -3.30 -16.56
N TYR A 136 -4.74 -2.59 -17.20
CA TYR A 136 -5.82 -3.21 -17.93
C TYR A 136 -5.30 -3.70 -19.29
N ASP A 137 -5.35 -5.02 -19.54
CA ASP A 137 -4.80 -5.65 -20.75
C ASP A 137 -3.38 -5.17 -21.10
N ASN A 138 -2.54 -5.02 -20.07
CA ASN A 138 -1.18 -4.54 -20.21
C ASN A 138 -0.20 -5.55 -19.59
N LYS A 139 0.69 -6.11 -20.41
CA LYS A 139 1.71 -7.06 -19.97
C LYS A 139 2.93 -6.32 -19.46
N THR A 140 3.28 -6.57 -18.21
CA THR A 140 4.52 -6.10 -17.57
C THR A 140 4.98 -7.11 -16.52
N TYR A 141 6.12 -6.86 -15.88
CA TYR A 141 6.54 -7.71 -14.77
C TYR A 141 5.58 -7.57 -13.57
N PHE A 142 5.29 -8.68 -12.90
CA PHE A 142 4.20 -8.79 -11.93
C PHE A 142 4.31 -7.81 -10.76
N HIS A 143 5.51 -7.57 -10.24
CA HIS A 143 5.77 -6.62 -9.16
C HIS A 143 5.95 -5.16 -9.62
N GLY A 144 5.47 -4.81 -10.81
CA GLY A 144 5.36 -3.46 -11.36
C GLY A 144 3.97 -3.15 -11.89
N GLN A 145 2.99 -4.02 -11.65
CA GLN A 145 1.58 -3.74 -11.96
C GLN A 145 0.96 -2.75 -10.96
N ALA A 146 -0.18 -2.18 -11.30
CA ALA A 146 -0.96 -1.33 -10.40
C ALA A 146 -1.18 -2.02 -9.05
N GLY A 147 -0.90 -1.31 -7.95
CA GLY A 147 -1.03 -1.81 -6.59
C GLY A 147 0.08 -2.72 -6.10
N SER A 148 1.14 -2.93 -6.89
CA SER A 148 2.37 -3.55 -6.40
C SER A 148 2.99 -2.69 -5.30
N VAL A 149 3.57 -3.32 -4.27
CA VAL A 149 4.70 -2.70 -3.57
C VAL A 149 5.87 -2.82 -4.54
N TYR A 150 6.20 -1.72 -5.23
CA TYR A 150 7.01 -1.72 -6.45
C TYR A 150 8.33 -2.46 -6.27
N LYS A 151 8.60 -3.42 -7.19
CA LYS A 151 9.76 -4.33 -7.20
C LYS A 151 9.88 -5.27 -5.98
N GLN A 152 8.91 -5.26 -5.06
CA GLN A 152 8.95 -6.10 -3.85
C GLN A 152 7.82 -7.15 -3.88
N TYR A 153 6.56 -6.72 -4.08
CA TYR A 153 5.39 -7.61 -4.11
C TYR A 153 4.49 -7.32 -5.29
N ALA A 154 4.10 -8.37 -6.00
CA ALA A 154 2.97 -8.27 -6.93
C ALA A 154 1.65 -8.12 -6.17
N PRO A 155 0.62 -7.51 -6.77
CA PRO A 155 -0.73 -7.56 -6.21
C PRO A 155 -1.26 -9.00 -6.25
N LEU A 156 -2.12 -9.36 -5.29
CA LEU A 156 -2.76 -10.68 -5.23
C LEU A 156 -3.60 -10.96 -6.47
N VAL A 157 -4.23 -9.93 -7.02
CA VAL A 157 -5.02 -9.95 -8.25
C VAL A 157 -4.90 -8.61 -8.98
N ASN A 158 -5.11 -8.61 -10.29
CA ASN A 158 -5.27 -7.38 -11.06
C ASN A 158 -6.73 -6.93 -11.03
N ALA A 159 -7.02 -5.87 -10.26
CA ALA A 159 -8.36 -5.29 -10.11
C ALA A 159 -8.54 -4.00 -10.94
N SER A 160 -7.70 -3.78 -11.96
CA SER A 160 -7.70 -2.56 -12.77
C SER A 160 -8.94 -2.44 -13.64
N ARG A 161 -9.51 -1.23 -13.70
CA ARG A 161 -10.51 -0.82 -14.67
C ARG A 161 -9.84 -0.34 -15.96
N LYS A 162 -10.64 -0.11 -16.99
CA LYS A 162 -10.16 0.38 -18.29
C LYS A 162 -9.46 1.75 -18.18
N PRO A 163 -8.50 2.06 -19.07
CA PRO A 163 -7.89 3.39 -19.14
C PRO A 163 -8.95 4.49 -19.20
N GLY A 164 -8.73 5.57 -18.49
CA GLY A 164 -9.65 6.69 -18.37
C GLY A 164 -10.73 6.56 -17.29
N GLU A 165 -11.03 5.35 -16.82
CA GLU A 165 -11.95 5.14 -15.70
C GLU A 165 -11.27 5.45 -14.36
N TRP A 166 -12.04 6.02 -13.41
CA TRP A 166 -11.59 6.28 -12.06
C TRP A 166 -11.43 4.97 -11.29
N GLN A 167 -10.33 4.86 -10.60
CA GLN A 167 -9.95 3.76 -9.74
C GLN A 167 -9.66 4.27 -8.34
N THR A 168 -9.78 3.41 -7.33
CA THR A 168 -9.55 3.77 -5.93
C THR A 168 -8.44 2.94 -5.35
N TYR A 169 -7.59 3.55 -4.53
CA TYR A 169 -6.81 2.86 -3.52
C TYR A 169 -7.29 3.26 -2.14
N ASP A 170 -7.61 2.26 -1.32
CA ASP A 170 -7.75 2.38 0.12
C ASP A 170 -6.55 1.69 0.76
N ILE A 171 -5.70 2.45 1.43
CA ILE A 171 -4.40 2.01 1.93
C ILE A 171 -4.37 2.16 3.45
N VAL A 172 -4.02 1.08 4.15
CA VAL A 172 -3.61 1.13 5.56
C VAL A 172 -2.11 0.90 5.61
N PHE A 173 -1.38 1.83 6.18
CA PHE A 173 0.07 1.79 6.26
C PHE A 173 0.55 1.95 7.69
N HIS A 174 1.51 1.10 8.09
CA HIS A 174 2.27 1.21 9.32
C HIS A 174 3.70 1.58 8.99
N ALA A 175 4.16 2.67 9.58
CA ALA A 175 5.51 3.20 9.39
C ALA A 175 6.57 2.28 10.05
N PRO A 176 7.77 2.20 9.51
CA PRO A 176 8.84 1.45 10.13
C PRO A 176 9.35 2.15 11.39
N LYS A 177 9.89 1.37 12.32
CA LYS A 177 10.59 1.89 13.50
C LYS A 177 12.06 1.55 13.44
N PHE A 178 12.87 2.44 13.97
CA PHE A 178 14.32 2.30 14.01
C PHE A 178 14.82 2.48 15.45
N ASP A 179 15.90 1.80 15.80
CA ASP A 179 16.64 2.06 17.03
C ASP A 179 17.59 3.27 16.89
N ASP A 180 18.26 3.63 17.97
CA ASP A 180 19.18 4.75 18.02
C ASP A 180 20.42 4.58 17.11
N GLN A 181 20.67 3.36 16.62
CA GLN A 181 21.74 3.04 15.68
C GLN A 181 21.25 3.07 14.22
N GLY A 182 19.98 3.37 14.00
CA GLY A 182 19.36 3.40 12.67
C GLY A 182 19.01 2.03 12.09
N LYS A 183 19.03 0.98 12.90
CA LYS A 183 18.59 -0.36 12.49
C LYS A 183 17.07 -0.45 12.60
N VAL A 184 16.43 -1.00 11.57
CA VAL A 184 15.00 -1.25 11.60
C VAL A 184 14.66 -2.29 12.68
N THR A 185 13.77 -1.93 13.60
CA THR A 185 13.26 -2.80 14.68
C THR A 185 11.84 -3.28 14.40
N ASP A 186 11.07 -2.51 13.63
CA ASP A 186 9.77 -2.90 13.11
C ASP A 186 9.69 -2.47 11.65
N ARG A 187 9.34 -3.39 10.76
CA ARG A 187 9.27 -3.10 9.33
C ARG A 187 7.95 -2.43 8.99
N ALA A 188 7.98 -1.56 7.98
CA ALA A 188 6.75 -1.02 7.42
C ALA A 188 5.83 -2.13 6.92
N ARG A 189 4.51 -1.93 7.05
CA ARG A 189 3.48 -2.85 6.57
C ARG A 189 2.43 -2.10 5.79
N VAL A 190 1.90 -2.75 4.77
CA VAL A 190 0.84 -2.14 3.96
C VAL A 190 -0.27 -3.14 3.63
N THR A 191 -1.49 -2.65 3.74
CA THR A 191 -2.70 -3.28 3.19
C THR A 191 -3.26 -2.35 2.14
N VAL A 192 -3.59 -2.87 0.97
CA VAL A 192 -4.16 -2.09 -0.14
C VAL A 192 -5.40 -2.78 -0.69
N LEU A 193 -6.50 -2.02 -0.77
CA LEU A 193 -7.65 -2.39 -1.58
C LEU A 193 -7.62 -1.54 -2.86
N HIS A 194 -7.76 -2.19 -4.00
CA HIS A 194 -7.88 -1.57 -5.31
C HIS A 194 -9.31 -1.79 -5.83
N ASN A 195 -10.06 -0.73 -6.03
CA ASN A 195 -11.49 -0.80 -6.39
C ASN A 195 -12.32 -1.68 -5.44
N GLY A 196 -12.01 -1.64 -4.14
CA GLY A 196 -12.64 -2.46 -3.11
C GLY A 196 -12.13 -3.90 -3.03
N VAL A 197 -11.20 -4.32 -3.90
CA VAL A 197 -10.62 -5.68 -3.90
C VAL A 197 -9.30 -5.66 -3.16
N LEU A 198 -9.11 -6.58 -2.19
CA LEU A 198 -7.86 -6.71 -1.44
C LEU A 198 -6.74 -7.20 -2.37
N ILE A 199 -5.69 -6.40 -2.51
CA ILE A 199 -4.55 -6.70 -3.38
C ILE A 199 -3.21 -6.80 -2.65
N GLN A 200 -3.09 -6.17 -1.48
CA GLN A 200 -1.98 -6.36 -0.54
C GLN A 200 -2.57 -6.57 0.86
N ASN A 201 -2.18 -7.65 1.55
CA ASN A 201 -2.75 -8.03 2.84
C ASN A 201 -1.68 -7.97 3.93
N ASN A 202 -1.52 -6.81 4.56
CA ASN A 202 -0.57 -6.58 5.65
C ASN A 202 0.84 -7.09 5.33
N VAL A 203 1.31 -6.82 4.09
CA VAL A 203 2.63 -7.27 3.66
C VAL A 203 3.73 -6.43 4.29
N GLU A 204 4.81 -7.08 4.71
CA GLU A 204 6.02 -6.42 5.20
C GLU A 204 6.80 -5.83 4.04
N ILE A 205 7.10 -4.54 4.08
CA ILE A 205 7.94 -3.86 3.08
C ILE A 205 9.41 -4.11 3.43
N TYR A 206 10.23 -4.46 2.46
CA TYR A 206 11.64 -4.79 2.70
C TYR A 206 12.55 -3.57 2.79
N GLY A 207 12.07 -2.38 2.46
CA GLY A 207 12.82 -1.13 2.51
C GLY A 207 12.35 -0.14 1.45
N LEU A 208 13.16 0.88 1.19
CA LEU A 208 12.88 1.92 0.21
C LEU A 208 12.67 1.34 -1.18
N THR A 209 11.80 1.98 -1.95
CA THR A 209 11.60 1.63 -3.37
C THR A 209 12.79 2.03 -4.20
N TYR A 210 13.32 1.06 -4.97
CA TYR A 210 14.32 1.25 -6.01
C TYR A 210 13.91 0.46 -7.26
N ASN A 211 14.27 0.95 -8.44
CA ASN A 211 14.04 0.25 -9.70
C ASN A 211 15.24 -0.60 -10.14
N ASP A 212 16.44 -0.31 -9.65
CA ASP A 212 17.73 -0.81 -10.13
C ASP A 212 18.50 -1.68 -9.11
N ARG A 213 18.00 -1.77 -7.88
CA ARG A 213 18.65 -2.52 -6.79
C ARG A 213 17.64 -3.06 -5.79
N PRO A 214 18.04 -4.02 -4.93
CA PRO A 214 17.18 -4.52 -3.85
C PRO A 214 16.81 -3.42 -2.86
N ALA A 215 15.60 -3.54 -2.30
CA ALA A 215 15.12 -2.67 -1.24
C ALA A 215 15.98 -2.82 0.02
N ILE A 216 16.32 -1.69 0.63
CA ILE A 216 17.03 -1.61 1.92
C ILE A 216 16.34 -0.56 2.80
N TYR A 217 16.43 -0.72 4.12
CA TYR A 217 16.06 0.33 5.05
C TYR A 217 17.21 1.32 5.24
N ILE A 218 16.87 2.60 5.21
CA ILE A 218 17.71 3.71 5.66
C ILE A 218 16.90 4.45 6.70
N ALA A 219 17.43 4.63 7.90
CA ALA A 219 16.74 5.30 8.99
C ALA A 219 16.26 6.70 8.58
N HIS A 220 15.06 7.04 8.99
CA HIS A 220 14.42 8.33 8.70
C HIS A 220 13.47 8.71 9.85
N PRO A 221 13.03 9.96 9.95
CA PRO A 221 12.03 10.37 10.94
C PRO A 221 10.75 9.53 10.86
N SER A 222 10.05 9.43 11.99
CA SER A 222 8.80 8.67 12.13
C SER A 222 7.65 9.18 11.27
N GLU A 223 7.72 10.41 10.80
CA GLU A 223 6.77 11.03 9.87
C GLU A 223 7.50 11.64 8.68
N GLN A 224 6.98 11.40 7.48
CA GLN A 224 7.47 11.94 6.22
C GLN A 224 6.28 12.27 5.30
N PRO A 225 6.45 13.12 4.26
CA PRO A 225 5.35 13.47 3.37
C PRO A 225 4.82 12.27 2.57
N LEU A 226 3.57 12.35 2.17
CA LEU A 226 3.03 11.57 1.04
C LEU A 226 3.56 12.20 -0.25
N HIS A 227 3.90 11.38 -1.24
CA HIS A 227 4.44 11.83 -2.51
C HIS A 227 3.66 11.20 -3.67
N LEU A 228 3.38 11.98 -4.70
CA LEU A 228 2.82 11.52 -5.98
C LEU A 228 3.84 11.79 -7.09
N GLN A 229 4.06 10.77 -7.92
CA GLN A 229 5.13 10.76 -8.91
C GLN A 229 4.71 11.34 -10.26
N ASP A 230 5.56 12.18 -10.85
CA ASP A 230 5.56 12.52 -12.27
C ASP A 230 6.47 11.54 -13.03
N HIS A 231 5.87 10.54 -13.67
CA HIS A 231 6.58 9.60 -14.54
C HIS A 231 6.40 9.93 -16.04
N GLY A 232 6.08 11.20 -16.37
CA GLY A 232 5.87 11.65 -17.74
C GLY A 232 4.52 11.30 -18.36
N ASN A 233 3.60 10.72 -17.58
CA ASN A 233 2.25 10.38 -18.01
C ASN A 233 1.22 11.28 -17.31
N PRO A 234 0.20 11.82 -18.03
CA PRO A 234 -0.82 12.69 -17.43
C PRO A 234 -1.86 11.87 -16.66
N VAL A 235 -1.42 11.21 -15.59
CA VAL A 235 -2.29 10.53 -14.64
C VAL A 235 -3.07 11.57 -13.85
N ARG A 236 -4.33 11.29 -13.56
CA ARG A 236 -5.23 12.18 -12.83
C ARG A 236 -5.50 11.65 -11.44
N TYR A 237 -5.64 12.54 -10.47
CA TYR A 237 -5.96 12.23 -9.09
C TYR A 237 -7.11 13.10 -8.59
N ARG A 238 -7.95 12.57 -7.70
CA ARG A 238 -9.00 13.31 -7.03
C ARG A 238 -9.35 12.66 -5.68
N ASN A 239 -10.18 13.34 -4.90
CA ASN A 239 -10.72 12.82 -3.64
C ASN A 239 -9.62 12.16 -2.79
N ILE A 240 -8.62 12.96 -2.39
CA ILE A 240 -7.48 12.50 -1.61
C ILE A 240 -7.67 12.92 -0.17
N TRP A 241 -7.83 11.95 0.73
CA TRP A 241 -7.88 12.20 2.15
C TRP A 241 -7.08 11.17 2.94
N ILE A 242 -6.60 11.60 4.09
CA ILE A 242 -5.74 10.79 4.95
C ILE A 242 -6.17 10.98 6.41
N ARG A 243 -6.08 9.93 7.21
CA ARG A 243 -6.20 10.01 8.67
C ARG A 243 -5.03 9.33 9.33
N ARG A 244 -4.62 9.87 10.50
CA ARG A 244 -3.56 9.29 11.33
C ARG A 244 -4.11 8.10 12.14
N LEU A 245 -3.30 7.08 12.37
CA LEU A 245 -3.66 5.89 13.14
C LEU A 245 -2.91 5.84 14.46
#